data_d7e07c1a8ac6d53909f0e7646aa2aa80
#
_entry.id   d7e07c1a8ac6d53909f0e7646aa2aa80
#
_cell.length_a   1.000
_cell.length_b   1.000
_cell.length_c   1.000
_cell.angle_alpha   90.00
_cell.angle_beta   90.00
_cell.angle_gamma   90.00
#
_symmetry.space_group_name_H-M   'P 1'
#
loop_
_entity.id
_entity.type
_entity.pdbx_description
1 polymer ?
#
loop_
_entity_poly.entity_id
_entity_poly.type
_entity_poly.pdbx_seq_one_letter_code
_entity_poly.pdbx_strand_id
1 'polypeptide(L)'
;MGRKRTKKQAGGQLAENVLSNAESAQNIVGTYEISTGTAEVEADDYRDGAYVLLVNGVPSSHIVPGSPRELEFEYMRWIAAGVEHIVSTHPELNEDKLRLTHLGGGACTMACYFADLWPKSRNTVVELNAKLGELVRRLFDIPKS
;
A
#
# COMPACT_ATOMS: atom_id res chain seq x y z
N MET A 1 -38.11 23.12 -28.73
CA MET A 1 -38.13 21.78 -28.09
C MET A 1 -36.76 21.45 -27.58
N GLY A 2 -36.49 21.69 -26.29
CA GLY A 2 -35.20 21.48 -25.63
C GLY A 2 -35.22 20.21 -24.82
N ARG A 3 -34.30 19.31 -25.09
CA ARG A 3 -34.11 18.05 -24.35
C ARG A 3 -33.48 18.30 -23.00
N LYS A 4 -34.28 18.20 -21.92
CA LYS A 4 -33.77 17.93 -20.57
C LYS A 4 -33.40 16.45 -20.47
N ARG A 5 -32.12 16.11 -20.51
CA ARG A 5 -31.59 14.81 -20.08
C ARG A 5 -30.24 15.01 -19.39
N THR A 6 -30.01 14.25 -18.31
CA THR A 6 -28.75 13.94 -17.62
C THR A 6 -28.41 14.75 -16.35
N LYS A 7 -29.28 14.65 -15.32
CA LYS A 7 -28.80 14.87 -13.94
C LYS A 7 -29.07 13.68 -13.00
N LYS A 8 -29.73 12.63 -13.47
CA LYS A 8 -30.16 11.49 -12.62
C LYS A 8 -29.24 10.25 -12.72
N GLN A 9 -28.33 10.19 -13.74
CA GLN A 9 -27.42 9.04 -13.92
C GLN A 9 -26.08 9.18 -13.19
N ALA A 10 -25.62 10.41 -12.91
CA ALA A 10 -24.35 10.61 -12.20
C ALA A 10 -24.42 10.27 -10.69
N GLY A 11 -25.58 10.43 -10.08
CA GLY A 11 -25.76 10.14 -8.65
C GLY A 11 -25.84 8.65 -8.31
N GLY A 12 -26.38 7.83 -9.24
CA GLY A 12 -26.46 6.38 -9.07
C GLY A 12 -25.10 5.69 -9.15
N GLN A 13 -24.28 6.11 -10.13
CA GLN A 13 -22.97 5.54 -10.36
C GLN A 13 -21.97 5.84 -9.24
N LEU A 14 -22.05 7.04 -8.64
CA LEU A 14 -21.23 7.40 -7.47
C LEU A 14 -21.64 6.61 -6.23
N ALA A 15 -22.93 6.40 -6.01
CA ALA A 15 -23.44 5.61 -4.89
C ALA A 15 -23.08 4.12 -5.02
N GLU A 16 -23.18 3.54 -6.22
CA GLU A 16 -22.79 2.16 -6.50
C GLU A 16 -21.27 1.97 -6.37
N ASN A 17 -20.44 2.92 -6.79
CA ASN A 17 -19.00 2.87 -6.62
C ASN A 17 -18.58 3.01 -5.15
N VAL A 18 -19.29 3.83 -4.36
CA VAL A 18 -19.01 3.97 -2.92
C VAL A 18 -19.42 2.69 -2.18
N LEU A 19 -20.56 2.10 -2.52
CA LEU A 19 -21.00 0.83 -1.92
C LEU A 19 -20.10 -0.34 -2.33
N SER A 20 -19.66 -0.44 -3.59
CA SER A 20 -18.74 -1.48 -4.04
C SER A 20 -17.35 -1.35 -3.41
N ASN A 21 -16.87 -0.12 -3.20
CA ASN A 21 -15.62 0.13 -2.48
C ASN A 21 -15.74 -0.19 -0.98
N ALA A 22 -16.87 0.08 -0.35
CA ALA A 22 -17.12 -0.28 1.04
C ALA A 22 -17.26 -1.81 1.22
N GLU A 23 -17.91 -2.51 0.30
CA GLU A 23 -18.01 -3.98 0.30
C GLU A 23 -16.65 -4.64 0.03
N SER A 24 -15.81 -4.10 -0.87
CA SER A 24 -14.47 -4.61 -1.10
C SER A 24 -13.54 -4.33 0.08
N ALA A 25 -13.70 -3.20 0.75
CA ALA A 25 -12.95 -2.83 1.96
C ALA A 25 -13.25 -3.78 3.13
N GLN A 26 -14.50 -4.17 3.34
CA GLN A 26 -14.87 -5.11 4.40
C GLN A 26 -14.37 -6.53 4.14
N ASN A 27 -13.98 -6.87 2.94
CA ASN A 27 -13.59 -8.23 2.55
C ASN A 27 -12.11 -8.58 2.83
N ILE A 28 -11.28 -7.60 3.23
CA ILE A 28 -9.86 -7.86 3.52
C ILE A 28 -9.52 -7.81 5.02
N VAL A 29 -10.41 -7.25 5.84
CA VAL A 29 -10.24 -7.24 7.30
C VAL A 29 -10.41 -8.66 7.85
N GLY A 30 -9.46 -9.11 8.67
CA GLY A 30 -9.49 -10.44 9.27
C GLY A 30 -8.15 -10.96 9.69
N THR A 31 -8.17 -12.19 10.22
CA THR A 31 -6.98 -12.91 10.66
C THR A 31 -6.65 -14.01 9.68
N TYR A 32 -5.40 -14.10 9.30
CA TYR A 32 -4.87 -15.02 8.30
C TYR A 32 -3.70 -15.82 8.89
N GLU A 33 -3.69 -17.12 8.62
CA GLU A 33 -2.56 -17.97 9.00
C GLU A 33 -1.36 -17.71 8.05
N ILE A 34 -0.19 -17.49 8.62
CA ILE A 34 1.08 -17.37 7.90
C ILE A 34 2.07 -18.45 8.36
N SER A 35 3.27 -18.52 7.76
CA SER A 35 4.23 -19.61 8.07
C SER A 35 4.70 -19.62 9.52
N THR A 36 4.69 -18.47 10.20
CA THR A 36 5.22 -18.30 11.57
C THR A 36 4.22 -17.62 12.52
N GLY A 37 2.92 -17.98 12.41
CA GLY A 37 1.87 -17.44 13.27
C GLY A 37 0.71 -16.84 12.48
N THR A 38 0.31 -15.60 12.81
CA THR A 38 -0.84 -14.93 12.21
C THR A 38 -0.49 -13.56 11.62
N ALA A 39 -1.17 -13.21 10.55
CA ALA A 39 -1.27 -11.85 10.06
C ALA A 39 -2.71 -11.36 10.26
N GLU A 40 -2.87 -10.19 10.82
CA GLU A 40 -4.17 -9.56 11.04
C GLU A 40 -4.26 -8.28 10.23
N VAL A 41 -5.34 -8.11 9.50
CA VAL A 41 -5.63 -6.86 8.78
C VAL A 41 -6.79 -6.21 9.48
N GLU A 42 -6.56 -5.02 9.98
CA GLU A 42 -7.55 -4.18 10.64
C GLU A 42 -7.82 -2.92 9.82
N ALA A 43 -9.05 -2.43 9.85
CA ALA A 43 -9.34 -1.10 9.32
C ALA A 43 -8.75 -0.04 10.26
N ASP A 44 -8.27 1.05 9.70
CA ASP A 44 -7.81 2.19 10.50
C ASP A 44 -9.02 2.95 11.06
N ASP A 45 -9.10 3.10 12.38
CA ASP A 45 -10.18 3.78 13.06
C ASP A 45 -10.22 5.30 12.80
N TYR A 46 -9.11 5.87 12.35
CA TYR A 46 -8.95 7.32 12.15
C TYR A 46 -8.96 7.73 10.69
N ARG A 47 -8.83 6.76 9.77
CA ARG A 47 -8.73 7.03 8.35
C ARG A 47 -9.52 6.03 7.51
N ASP A 48 -10.62 6.47 6.95
CA ASP A 48 -11.46 5.66 6.07
C ASP A 48 -10.67 5.09 4.89
N GLY A 49 -10.80 3.79 4.66
CA GLY A 49 -10.16 3.08 3.56
C GLY A 49 -8.67 2.77 3.77
N ALA A 50 -8.10 3.09 4.93
CA ALA A 50 -6.77 2.68 5.32
C ALA A 50 -6.80 1.42 6.20
N TYR A 51 -5.68 0.72 6.27
CA TYR A 51 -5.54 -0.55 6.98
C TYR A 51 -4.24 -0.63 7.74
N VAL A 52 -4.26 -1.36 8.83
CA VAL A 52 -3.08 -1.77 9.59
C VAL A 52 -2.88 -3.27 9.41
N LEU A 53 -1.67 -3.67 9.06
CA LEU A 53 -1.25 -5.07 9.09
C LEU A 53 -0.48 -5.32 10.37
N LEU A 54 -0.96 -6.27 11.18
CA LEU A 54 -0.25 -6.78 12.32
C LEU A 54 0.33 -8.15 11.98
N VAL A 55 1.55 -8.41 12.40
CA VAL A 55 2.18 -9.72 12.28
C VAL A 55 2.46 -10.22 13.69
N ASN A 56 1.82 -11.32 14.07
CA ASN A 56 1.84 -11.86 15.44
C ASN A 56 1.46 -10.80 16.50
N GLY A 57 0.43 -10.02 16.20
CA GLY A 57 -0.07 -8.95 17.08
C GLY A 57 0.77 -7.67 17.11
N VAL A 58 1.83 -7.57 16.29
CA VAL A 58 2.69 -6.39 16.21
C VAL A 58 2.38 -5.58 14.95
N PRO A 59 2.02 -4.29 15.07
CA PRO A 59 1.82 -3.42 13.92
C PRO A 59 3.08 -3.39 13.04
N SER A 60 2.94 -3.86 11.81
CA SER A 60 4.07 -4.05 10.88
C SER A 60 3.98 -3.16 9.65
N SER A 61 2.77 -2.75 9.26
CA SER A 61 2.56 -1.86 8.12
C SER A 61 1.25 -1.11 8.27
N HIS A 62 1.22 0.11 7.76
CA HIS A 62 0.01 0.88 7.51
C HIS A 62 -0.14 1.08 6.01
N ILE A 63 -1.32 0.86 5.47
CA ILE A 63 -1.57 0.87 4.04
C ILE A 63 -2.73 1.81 3.74
N VAL A 64 -2.51 2.74 2.83
CA VAL A 64 -3.54 3.59 2.25
C VAL A 64 -3.65 3.24 0.76
N PRO A 65 -4.61 2.40 0.36
CA PRO A 65 -4.79 2.02 -1.03
C PRO A 65 -4.95 3.24 -1.94
N GLY A 66 -4.18 3.28 -3.03
CA GLY A 66 -4.16 4.42 -3.95
C GLY A 66 -3.33 5.63 -3.50
N SER A 67 -2.74 5.59 -2.29
CA SER A 67 -1.91 6.69 -1.76
C SER A 67 -0.60 6.15 -1.17
N PRO A 68 0.27 5.52 -1.98
CA PRO A 68 1.46 4.82 -1.48
C PRO A 68 2.50 5.73 -0.82
N ARG A 69 2.41 7.05 -1.01
CA ARG A 69 3.31 8.02 -0.36
C ARG A 69 2.89 8.42 1.05
N GLU A 70 1.74 7.97 1.50
CA GLU A 70 1.29 8.24 2.85
C GLU A 70 1.89 7.23 3.82
N LEU A 71 2.85 7.69 4.63
CA LEU A 71 3.55 6.90 5.63
C LEU A 71 3.08 7.31 7.02
N GLU A 72 2.29 6.46 7.67
CA GLU A 72 1.79 6.72 9.03
C GLU A 72 2.88 6.49 10.08
N PHE A 73 3.65 5.43 9.96
CA PHE A 73 4.68 5.11 10.94
C PHE A 73 5.87 6.06 10.84
N GLU A 74 6.21 6.67 11.96
CA GLU A 74 7.26 7.69 12.03
C GLU A 74 8.62 7.19 11.55
N TYR A 75 9.00 5.97 11.92
CA TYR A 75 10.27 5.38 11.48
C TYR A 75 10.33 5.20 9.95
N MET A 76 9.21 4.90 9.29
CA MET A 76 9.16 4.80 7.84
C MET A 76 9.36 6.17 7.18
N ARG A 77 8.82 7.24 7.78
CA ARG A 77 9.08 8.62 7.32
C ARG A 77 10.56 8.99 7.45
N TRP A 78 11.20 8.58 8.52
CA TRP A 78 12.64 8.81 8.69
C TRP A 78 13.49 8.04 7.68
N ILE A 79 13.15 6.77 7.43
CA ILE A 79 13.82 5.97 6.39
C ILE A 79 13.63 6.62 5.01
N ALA A 80 12.42 7.01 4.67
CA ALA A 80 12.12 7.68 3.40
C ALA A 80 12.96 8.95 3.23
N ALA A 81 12.93 9.84 4.21
CA ALA A 81 13.71 11.08 4.18
C ALA A 81 15.22 10.84 4.08
N GLY A 82 15.74 9.82 4.78
CA GLY A 82 17.16 9.45 4.71
C GLY A 82 17.57 8.94 3.33
N VAL A 83 16.76 8.06 2.73
CA VAL A 83 17.02 7.53 1.39
C VAL A 83 16.91 8.62 0.32
N GLU A 84 15.89 9.47 0.39
CA GLU A 84 15.72 10.61 -0.52
C GLU A 84 16.90 11.58 -0.43
N HIS A 85 17.37 11.87 0.79
CA HIS A 85 18.56 12.69 1.00
C HIS A 85 19.81 12.07 0.36
N ILE A 86 20.04 10.77 0.55
CA ILE A 86 21.18 10.07 -0.05
C ILE A 86 21.09 10.18 -1.58
N VAL A 87 19.94 9.88 -2.17
CA VAL A 87 19.77 9.93 -3.63
C VAL A 87 19.99 11.36 -4.16
N SER A 88 19.47 12.37 -3.47
CA SER A 88 19.60 13.77 -3.90
C SER A 88 21.01 14.34 -3.77
N THR A 89 21.84 13.79 -2.87
CA THR A 89 23.20 14.29 -2.58
C THR A 89 24.31 13.51 -3.25
N HIS A 90 24.00 12.37 -3.89
CA HIS A 90 24.97 11.51 -4.56
C HIS A 90 24.73 11.50 -6.08
N PRO A 91 25.46 12.33 -6.85
CA PRO A 91 25.23 12.48 -8.29
C PRO A 91 25.40 11.20 -9.10
N GLU A 92 26.12 10.21 -8.56
CA GLU A 92 26.26 8.88 -9.17
C GLU A 92 24.98 8.04 -9.08
N LEU A 93 24.06 8.37 -8.19
CA LEU A 93 22.76 7.71 -8.06
C LEU A 93 21.77 8.37 -9.04
N ASN A 94 21.41 7.65 -10.06
CA ASN A 94 20.44 8.08 -11.05
C ASN A 94 19.05 7.54 -10.68
N GLU A 95 18.09 8.44 -10.42
CA GLU A 95 16.71 8.08 -10.05
C GLU A 95 16.05 7.11 -11.04
N ASP A 96 16.32 7.28 -12.33
CA ASP A 96 15.80 6.42 -13.40
C ASP A 96 16.42 5.00 -13.43
N LYS A 97 17.45 4.76 -12.64
CA LYS A 97 18.19 3.47 -12.61
C LYS A 97 18.34 2.92 -11.19
N LEU A 98 17.67 3.50 -10.24
CA LEU A 98 17.74 3.06 -8.85
C LEU A 98 17.31 1.60 -8.71
N ARG A 99 18.05 0.89 -7.86
CA ARG A 99 17.69 -0.45 -7.41
C ARG A 99 17.67 -0.45 -5.90
N LEU A 100 16.49 -0.67 -5.35
CA LEU A 100 16.28 -0.73 -3.92
C LEU A 100 15.96 -2.17 -3.51
N THR A 101 16.61 -2.65 -2.47
CA THR A 101 16.31 -3.95 -1.88
C THR A 101 15.79 -3.74 -0.47
N HIS A 102 14.60 -4.25 -0.22
CA HIS A 102 13.92 -4.17 1.07
C HIS A 102 14.03 -5.53 1.76
N LEU A 103 14.67 -5.56 2.93
CA LEU A 103 14.79 -6.75 3.75
C LEU A 103 13.66 -6.77 4.78
N GLY A 104 12.74 -7.74 4.62
CA GLY A 104 11.45 -7.74 5.28
C GLY A 104 10.44 -6.85 4.52
N GLY A 105 9.28 -7.40 4.24
CA GLY A 105 8.30 -6.72 3.39
C GLY A 105 7.09 -6.18 4.14
N GLY A 106 6.61 -6.91 5.14
CA GLY A 106 5.28 -6.62 5.69
C GLY A 106 4.26 -6.51 4.56
N ALA A 107 3.54 -5.41 4.49
CA ALA A 107 2.64 -5.10 3.37
C ALA A 107 3.32 -4.34 2.22
N CYS A 108 4.64 -4.37 2.12
CA CYS A 108 5.43 -3.69 1.09
C CYS A 108 5.28 -2.16 1.06
N THR A 109 4.88 -1.51 2.15
CA THR A 109 4.62 -0.07 2.23
C THR A 109 5.79 0.76 1.72
N MET A 110 7.02 0.49 2.18
CA MET A 110 8.21 1.22 1.74
C MET A 110 8.56 0.98 0.27
N ALA A 111 8.38 -0.26 -0.21
CA ALA A 111 8.63 -0.57 -1.62
C ALA A 111 7.62 0.14 -2.54
N CYS A 112 6.35 0.19 -2.14
CA CYS A 112 5.31 0.93 -2.86
C CYS A 112 5.58 2.44 -2.85
N TYR A 113 6.02 2.98 -1.71
CA TYR A 113 6.43 4.38 -1.59
C TYR A 113 7.51 4.75 -2.61
N PHE A 114 8.63 4.02 -2.61
CA PHE A 114 9.73 4.32 -3.52
C PHE A 114 9.41 4.01 -4.99
N ALA A 115 8.58 3.01 -5.26
CA ALA A 115 8.14 2.73 -6.63
C ALA A 115 7.26 3.87 -7.20
N ASP A 116 6.47 4.52 -6.36
CA ASP A 116 5.68 5.69 -6.75
C ASP A 116 6.53 6.96 -6.85
N LEU A 117 7.48 7.14 -5.92
CA LEU A 117 8.39 8.28 -5.92
C LEU A 117 9.32 8.27 -7.15
N TRP A 118 9.88 7.10 -7.45
CA TRP A 118 10.78 6.87 -8.59
C TRP A 118 10.24 5.78 -9.51
N PRO A 119 9.32 6.11 -10.44
CA PRO A 119 8.60 5.12 -11.23
C PRO A 119 9.46 4.23 -12.13
N LYS A 120 10.71 4.63 -12.40
CA LYS A 120 11.67 3.82 -13.17
C LYS A 120 12.64 3.03 -12.28
N SER A 121 12.51 3.16 -10.96
CA SER A 121 13.31 2.37 -10.03
C SER A 121 12.86 0.91 -10.01
N ARG A 122 13.79 0.04 -9.64
CA ARG A 122 13.47 -1.37 -9.37
C ARG A 122 13.48 -1.62 -7.87
N ASN A 123 12.33 -1.98 -7.34
CA ASN A 123 12.17 -2.33 -5.93
C ASN A 123 12.08 -3.84 -5.79
N THR A 124 12.98 -4.45 -5.03
CA THR A 124 13.00 -5.88 -4.72
C THR A 124 12.73 -6.07 -3.23
N VAL A 125 11.70 -6.83 -2.91
CA VAL A 125 11.37 -7.18 -1.52
C VAL A 125 11.78 -8.61 -1.24
N VAL A 126 12.56 -8.80 -0.19
CA VAL A 126 12.95 -10.12 0.33
C VAL A 126 12.16 -10.35 1.61
N GLU A 127 11.16 -11.23 1.55
CA GLU A 127 10.31 -11.59 2.68
C GLU A 127 10.55 -13.06 3.05
N LEU A 128 10.87 -13.29 4.33
CA LEU A 128 11.13 -14.64 4.85
C LEU A 128 9.86 -15.49 4.88
N ASN A 129 8.72 -14.86 5.14
CA ASN A 129 7.44 -15.54 5.24
C ASN A 129 6.73 -15.53 3.87
N ALA A 130 6.88 -16.63 3.13
CA ALA A 130 6.29 -16.74 1.79
C ALA A 130 4.76 -16.57 1.80
N LYS A 131 4.06 -17.15 2.80
CA LYS A 131 2.61 -17.00 2.93
C LYS A 131 2.20 -15.56 3.18
N LEU A 132 2.99 -14.80 3.96
CA LEU A 132 2.74 -13.36 4.16
C LEU A 132 2.90 -12.60 2.83
N GLY A 133 3.96 -12.87 2.08
CA GLY A 133 4.19 -12.25 0.79
C GLY A 133 3.07 -12.52 -0.23
N GLU A 134 2.55 -13.74 -0.27
CA GLU A 134 1.40 -14.10 -1.11
C GLU A 134 0.11 -13.41 -0.64
N LEU A 135 -0.14 -13.39 0.68
CA LEU A 135 -1.30 -12.76 1.30
C LEU A 135 -1.38 -11.27 0.94
N VAL A 136 -0.31 -10.52 1.20
CA VAL A 136 -0.32 -9.06 0.99
C VAL A 136 -0.46 -8.69 -0.49
N ARG A 137 0.13 -9.48 -1.40
CA ARG A 137 -0.06 -9.29 -2.84
C ARG A 137 -1.52 -9.48 -3.26
N ARG A 138 -2.19 -10.45 -2.67
CA ARG A 138 -3.60 -10.73 -2.96
C ARG A 138 -4.53 -9.66 -2.41
N LEU A 139 -4.24 -9.15 -1.20
CA LEU A 139 -5.12 -8.22 -0.51
C LEU A 139 -4.94 -6.76 -0.97
N PHE A 140 -3.72 -6.36 -1.30
CA PHE A 140 -3.37 -4.95 -1.56
C PHE A 140 -2.93 -4.66 -3.00
N ASP A 141 -3.16 -5.60 -3.92
CA ASP A 141 -2.83 -5.45 -5.36
C ASP A 141 -1.41 -4.91 -5.62
N ILE A 142 -0.44 -5.48 -4.90
CA ILE A 142 0.95 -5.05 -5.01
C ILE A 142 1.50 -5.42 -6.39
N PRO A 143 2.08 -4.48 -7.14
CA PRO A 143 2.60 -4.73 -8.48
C PRO A 143 3.61 -5.88 -8.50
N LYS A 144 3.52 -6.73 -9.50
CA LYS A 144 4.56 -7.72 -9.80
C LYS A 144 5.68 -7.01 -10.57
N SER A 145 6.91 -7.17 -10.08
CA SER A 145 8.11 -6.71 -10.79
C SER A 145 8.35 -7.51 -12.07
#